data_55399993ec9eb8541de13a29a0c77594
#
_entry.id   55399993ec9eb8541de13a29a0c77594
#
_cell.length_a   1.000
_cell.length_b   1.000
_cell.length_c   1.000
_cell.angle_alpha   90.00
_cell.angle_beta   90.00
_cell.angle_gamma   90.00
#
_symmetry.space_group_name_H-M   'P 1'
#
loop_
_entity.id
_entity.type
_entity.pdbx_description
1 polymer ?
#
loop_
_entity_poly.entity_id
_entity_poly.type
_entity_poly.pdbx_seq_one_letter_code
_entity_poly.pdbx_strand_id
1 'polypeptide(L)'
;MKKRISRRDLLKTGLVASASSLALPGVGSPAAGAESAARIPKPQTSATESTVPDGTILPLTSTMDVYIPPRGRSFFKFSFDFPEPSVSFQAMLFSFRLYTFENTYGLDRDHLTAEKTANGIVIRCSQFVWAGEQEKIAGTLVARLRKNGEFVEWNVSAEMDRPIKSVATIARGVPRGQISAGSEGFFDPKDNEVLVGYPFGGGDHHTAIGADSPVVVIQGGEKEFFFLSAFLDDVRANRFYFQPGPKGYRVELIYEQEGWKKSNQVQSPTWRTGRTGSAEEAFRQHFEHVERSFSIPEWEKRQDVPAWFRDVALVVSIHGMHWTGYIFNDFARATQVLEWVATQIPAKNVMVFLPAWDGRYYWEYPIYKVSQRLGGDSGVRALIQRGHSLGFRFLPMFGMNGANDKLADFSKFADATTADVDGNSFGLDWVDWDNDRRMEGWGKYMNLGVDSWRNWMVGRISEMIERFDVDGYFLDISGGWQNNTKADMHEGTRRLVAELRQKFPHVLAVGEFSYDALMSILPVYQIFPSRGYPPAFQKYARSFEHLSHPAPGRGSSGVHESGFGHFQPEVRKEQLVMPTITVVDDTFDKYRHVMAEIIAAAKTRAGIA
;
A
#
# COMPACT_ATOMS: atom_id res chain seq x y z
N MET A 1 3.65 6.45 -39.44
CA MET A 1 4.09 7.30 -38.30
C MET A 1 3.09 7.10 -37.17
N LYS A 2 3.38 6.22 -36.20
CA LYS A 2 2.56 6.01 -35.00
C LYS A 2 3.05 6.99 -33.91
N LYS A 3 2.20 7.92 -33.49
CA LYS A 3 2.49 8.80 -32.36
C LYS A 3 2.64 7.95 -31.09
N ARG A 4 3.78 7.97 -30.47
CA ARG A 4 3.98 7.45 -29.11
C ARG A 4 3.17 8.34 -28.16
N ILE A 5 2.20 7.76 -27.48
CA ILE A 5 1.48 8.41 -26.38
C ILE A 5 2.50 8.52 -25.23
N SER A 6 2.77 9.73 -24.78
CA SER A 6 3.70 9.94 -23.69
C SER A 6 3.03 9.62 -22.35
N ARG A 7 3.82 9.24 -21.36
CA ARG A 7 3.39 9.01 -19.96
C ARG A 7 2.58 10.20 -19.39
N ARG A 8 2.82 11.39 -19.95
CA ARG A 8 2.15 12.65 -19.61
C ARG A 8 0.69 12.70 -20.09
N ASP A 9 0.36 11.98 -21.15
CA ASP A 9 -1.01 11.95 -21.71
C ASP A 9 -1.88 10.93 -20.95
N LEU A 10 -1.28 9.88 -20.38
CA LEU A 10 -1.96 8.93 -19.50
C LEU A 10 -2.36 9.56 -18.14
N LEU A 11 -1.49 10.41 -17.59
CA LEU A 11 -1.77 11.14 -16.34
C LEU A 11 -2.85 12.22 -16.52
N LYS A 12 -2.95 12.82 -17.70
CA LYS A 12 -3.99 13.80 -17.98
C LYS A 12 -5.38 13.20 -18.13
N THR A 13 -5.49 11.98 -18.63
CA THR A 13 -6.77 11.26 -18.74
C THR A 13 -7.31 10.77 -17.40
N GLY A 14 -6.45 10.48 -16.42
CA GLY A 14 -6.87 10.09 -15.07
C GLY A 14 -7.38 11.24 -14.19
N LEU A 15 -6.95 12.48 -14.47
CA LEU A 15 -7.31 13.67 -13.67
C LEU A 15 -8.61 14.36 -14.11
N VAL A 16 -9.18 13.99 -15.26
CA VAL A 16 -10.40 14.62 -15.79
C VAL A 16 -11.68 13.87 -15.40
N ALA A 17 -11.57 12.69 -14.82
CA ALA A 17 -12.74 11.86 -14.50
C ALA A 17 -13.41 12.14 -13.13
N SER A 18 -12.89 13.07 -12.32
CA SER A 18 -13.46 13.39 -10.99
C SER A 18 -14.25 14.71 -10.89
N ALA A 19 -14.53 15.37 -12.03
CA ALA A 19 -15.35 16.57 -12.07
C ALA A 19 -16.53 16.43 -13.03
N SER A 20 -17.37 15.43 -12.80
CA SER A 20 -18.67 15.34 -13.47
C SER A 20 -19.78 15.61 -12.46
N SER A 21 -20.23 16.86 -12.48
CA SER A 21 -21.41 17.39 -11.85
C SER A 21 -22.64 16.50 -12.03
N LEU A 22 -23.26 16.10 -10.94
CA LEU A 22 -24.65 15.66 -10.90
C LEU A 22 -25.57 16.84 -11.29
N ALA A 23 -26.09 16.80 -12.50
CA ALA A 23 -27.23 17.63 -12.89
C ALA A 23 -28.51 16.95 -12.41
N LEU A 24 -29.15 17.51 -11.41
CA LEU A 24 -30.52 17.16 -11.02
C LEU A 24 -31.51 17.74 -12.04
N PRO A 25 -32.59 17.02 -12.35
CA PRO A 25 -33.61 17.52 -13.27
C PRO A 25 -34.41 18.66 -12.66
N GLY A 26 -34.70 19.67 -13.47
CA GLY A 26 -35.40 20.88 -13.10
C GLY A 26 -36.76 20.66 -12.51
N VAL A 27 -37.03 21.30 -11.40
CA VAL A 27 -38.38 21.59 -10.89
C VAL A 27 -38.58 23.09 -10.98
N GLY A 28 -39.71 23.46 -11.60
CA GLY A 28 -40.03 24.82 -11.93
C GLY A 28 -40.17 25.73 -10.72
N SER A 29 -39.78 26.98 -10.91
CA SER A 29 -40.01 28.09 -9.97
C SER A 29 -41.45 28.44 -9.83
N PRO A 30 -41.94 28.70 -8.65
CA PRO A 30 -43.02 29.66 -8.41
C PRO A 30 -42.48 31.00 -7.95
N ALA A 31 -43.17 32.02 -8.33
CA ALA A 31 -42.88 33.44 -8.22
C ALA A 31 -42.74 33.97 -6.80
N ALA A 32 -42.03 35.06 -6.73
CA ALA A 32 -41.73 35.95 -5.63
C ALA A 32 -42.81 36.18 -4.57
N GLY A 33 -42.44 35.88 -3.32
CA GLY A 33 -43.00 36.51 -2.14
C GLY A 33 -41.86 37.09 -1.33
N ALA A 34 -41.83 38.41 -1.22
CA ALA A 34 -40.88 39.13 -0.38
C ALA A 34 -41.21 38.89 1.10
N GLU A 35 -40.49 38.00 1.76
CA GLU A 35 -40.49 37.89 3.21
C GLU A 35 -39.19 38.46 3.78
N SER A 36 -39.43 39.33 4.74
CA SER A 36 -38.48 40.01 5.62
C SER A 36 -37.33 39.12 6.05
N ALA A 37 -36.10 39.44 5.63
CA ALA A 37 -34.90 38.85 6.17
C ALA A 37 -34.82 39.11 7.67
N ALA A 38 -35.11 38.09 8.47
CA ALA A 38 -34.80 38.08 9.89
C ALA A 38 -33.28 38.30 10.05
N ARG A 39 -32.92 39.43 10.70
CA ARG A 39 -31.54 39.72 11.09
C ARG A 39 -31.04 38.56 11.95
N ILE A 40 -30.06 37.80 11.43
CA ILE A 40 -29.31 36.87 12.25
C ILE A 40 -28.70 37.67 13.40
N PRO A 41 -28.97 37.32 14.66
CA PRO A 41 -28.36 37.99 15.79
C PRO A 41 -26.84 37.85 15.64
N LYS A 42 -26.11 38.94 15.72
CA LYS A 42 -24.65 38.88 15.85
C LYS A 42 -24.34 38.07 17.09
N PRO A 43 -23.52 37.04 17.03
CA PRO A 43 -23.07 36.36 18.22
C PRO A 43 -22.42 37.40 19.13
N GLN A 44 -22.88 37.50 20.35
CA GLN A 44 -22.16 38.24 21.39
C GLN A 44 -20.89 37.42 21.68
N THR A 45 -19.80 37.78 21.00
CA THR A 45 -18.48 37.31 21.36
C THR A 45 -18.11 37.92 22.69
N SER A 46 -18.29 37.21 23.77
CA SER A 46 -17.46 37.39 24.95
C SER A 46 -16.06 36.91 24.55
N ALA A 47 -15.30 37.77 23.93
CA ALA A 47 -13.88 37.52 23.70
C ALA A 47 -13.23 37.47 25.08
N THR A 48 -13.02 36.29 25.60
CA THR A 48 -12.00 36.07 26.63
C THR A 48 -10.70 36.49 25.99
N GLU A 49 -10.12 37.59 26.44
CA GLU A 49 -8.81 38.02 25.97
C GLU A 49 -7.80 36.87 26.19
N SER A 50 -7.06 36.55 25.14
CA SER A 50 -5.99 35.56 25.23
C SER A 50 -4.98 36.00 26.29
N THR A 51 -4.65 35.10 27.20
CA THR A 51 -3.62 35.35 28.21
C THR A 51 -2.21 35.43 27.64
N VAL A 52 -2.02 35.00 26.38
CA VAL A 52 -0.76 35.06 25.66
C VAL A 52 -0.82 36.16 24.61
N PRO A 53 0.07 37.19 24.66
CA PRO A 53 0.13 38.25 23.67
C PRO A 53 0.31 37.73 22.24
N ASP A 54 -0.39 38.36 21.29
CA ASP A 54 -0.25 38.03 19.87
C ASP A 54 1.19 38.22 19.38
N GLY A 55 1.68 37.26 18.56
CA GLY A 55 3.03 37.30 18.01
C GLY A 55 4.13 36.93 19.01
N THR A 56 3.77 36.39 20.16
CA THR A 56 4.75 35.99 21.19
C THR A 56 5.51 34.73 20.78
N ILE A 57 6.83 34.77 20.91
CA ILE A 57 7.70 33.60 20.91
C ILE A 57 7.99 33.28 22.38
N LEU A 58 7.67 32.04 22.80
CA LEU A 58 8.04 31.55 24.10
C LEU A 58 9.35 30.78 23.98
N PRO A 59 10.50 31.39 24.29
CA PRO A 59 11.79 30.73 24.12
C PRO A 59 11.94 29.64 25.18
N LEU A 60 12.00 28.40 24.76
CA LEU A 60 12.11 27.24 25.65
C LEU A 60 13.51 26.61 25.61
N THR A 61 14.14 26.62 24.44
CA THR A 61 15.49 26.11 24.25
C THR A 61 16.22 26.95 23.20
N SER A 62 17.53 26.78 23.07
CA SER A 62 18.32 27.39 21.99
C SER A 62 17.97 26.86 20.58
N THR A 63 17.18 25.78 20.48
CA THR A 63 16.89 25.08 19.23
C THR A 63 15.41 24.84 18.97
N MET A 64 14.56 25.05 19.98
CA MET A 64 13.10 24.89 19.85
C MET A 64 12.39 25.98 20.62
N ASP A 65 11.46 26.63 19.94
CA ASP A 65 10.60 27.67 20.49
C ASP A 65 9.14 27.39 20.15
N VAL A 66 8.22 27.93 20.96
CA VAL A 66 6.78 27.93 20.66
C VAL A 66 6.40 29.28 20.12
N TYR A 67 5.81 29.30 18.95
CA TYR A 67 5.31 30.50 18.29
C TYR A 67 3.77 30.54 18.35
N ILE A 68 3.24 31.62 18.92
CA ILE A 68 1.81 31.91 18.94
C ILE A 68 1.59 33.05 17.93
N PRO A 69 1.04 32.81 16.75
CA PRO A 69 0.85 33.83 15.74
C PRO A 69 -0.25 34.82 16.11
N PRO A 70 -0.23 36.07 15.57
CA PRO A 70 -1.29 37.02 15.77
C PRO A 70 -2.61 36.51 15.18
N ARG A 71 -3.72 36.90 15.79
CA ARG A 71 -5.07 36.58 15.26
C ARG A 71 -5.26 37.24 13.89
N GLY A 72 -5.69 36.45 12.92
CA GLY A 72 -5.96 36.94 11.57
C GLY A 72 -7.14 37.91 11.55
N ARG A 73 -6.96 39.09 10.91
CA ARG A 73 -8.03 40.12 10.77
C ARG A 73 -8.85 40.00 9.48
N SER A 74 -8.55 39.03 8.59
CA SER A 74 -9.14 38.99 7.26
C SER A 74 -9.76 37.65 6.95
N PHE A 75 -11.06 37.58 6.85
CA PHE A 75 -11.85 36.45 6.34
C PHE A 75 -11.62 36.16 4.84
N PHE A 76 -10.91 37.02 4.11
CA PHE A 76 -10.77 36.91 2.65
C PHE A 76 -9.40 36.49 2.16
N LYS A 77 -8.47 36.20 3.05
CA LYS A 77 -7.23 35.54 2.65
C LYS A 77 -7.47 34.04 2.68
N PHE A 78 -7.81 33.47 1.54
CA PHE A 78 -7.66 32.04 1.28
C PHE A 78 -6.17 31.68 1.27
N SER A 79 -5.57 31.73 2.44
CA SER A 79 -4.25 31.16 2.66
C SER A 79 -4.48 29.85 3.41
N PHE A 80 -3.96 28.75 2.87
CA PHE A 80 -3.91 27.46 3.56
C PHE A 80 -3.04 27.52 4.83
N ASP A 81 -2.34 28.63 5.05
CA ASP A 81 -1.56 28.94 6.24
C ASP A 81 -2.40 29.79 7.21
N PHE A 82 -3.37 29.16 7.86
CA PHE A 82 -3.93 29.77 9.06
C PHE A 82 -2.84 29.88 10.12
N PRO A 83 -2.74 31.02 10.82
CA PRO A 83 -1.81 31.17 11.90
C PRO A 83 -2.19 30.21 13.05
N GLU A 84 -1.43 29.13 13.16
CA GLU A 84 -1.60 28.12 14.21
C GLU A 84 -0.44 28.19 15.22
N PRO A 85 -0.70 27.90 16.51
CA PRO A 85 0.38 27.66 17.45
C PRO A 85 1.31 26.56 16.93
N SER A 86 2.61 26.83 16.93
CA SER A 86 3.60 25.90 16.34
C SER A 86 4.88 25.85 17.16
N VAL A 87 5.61 24.74 17.00
CA VAL A 87 6.97 24.57 17.52
C VAL A 87 7.96 24.80 16.42
N SER A 88 8.92 25.69 16.61
CA SER A 88 10.03 25.87 15.67
C SER A 88 11.18 24.92 16.00
N PHE A 89 11.76 24.34 14.96
CA PHE A 89 13.01 23.60 15.02
C PHE A 89 13.81 23.90 13.76
N GLN A 90 15.01 24.51 13.93
CA GLN A 90 15.77 25.03 12.81
C GLN A 90 14.91 25.98 11.95
N ALA A 91 14.73 25.71 10.65
CA ALA A 91 13.89 26.49 9.75
C ALA A 91 12.46 25.93 9.59
N MET A 92 12.11 24.87 10.33
CA MET A 92 10.80 24.23 10.23
C MET A 92 9.86 24.67 11.37
N LEU A 93 8.56 24.67 11.07
CA LEU A 93 7.49 24.89 12.05
C LEU A 93 6.56 23.68 12.09
N PHE A 94 6.31 23.15 13.28
CA PHE A 94 5.44 22.00 13.53
C PHE A 94 4.17 22.45 14.22
N SER A 95 3.02 22.18 13.64
CA SER A 95 1.69 22.35 14.26
C SER A 95 0.92 21.03 14.23
N PHE A 96 -0.16 20.95 15.02
CA PHE A 96 -0.87 19.69 15.23
C PHE A 96 -2.36 19.87 14.98
N ARG A 97 -2.99 18.85 14.40
CA ARG A 97 -4.43 18.80 14.15
C ARG A 97 -5.01 17.44 14.51
N LEU A 98 -6.28 17.44 14.83
CA LEU A 98 -7.10 16.25 14.98
C LEU A 98 -8.19 16.24 13.92
N TYR A 99 -8.47 15.06 13.40
CA TYR A 99 -9.59 14.81 12.50
C TYR A 99 -10.54 13.84 13.18
N THR A 100 -11.79 14.24 13.30
CA THR A 100 -12.89 13.34 13.63
C THR A 100 -13.61 12.92 12.36
N PHE A 101 -14.71 12.20 12.48
CA PHE A 101 -15.52 11.86 11.31
C PHE A 101 -16.33 13.05 10.78
N GLU A 102 -16.44 14.13 11.56
CA GLU A 102 -17.24 15.31 11.21
C GLU A 102 -16.38 16.54 10.88
N ASN A 103 -15.27 16.75 11.60
CA ASN A 103 -14.53 18.01 11.55
C ASN A 103 -13.02 17.86 11.74
N THR A 104 -12.32 18.96 11.42
CA THR A 104 -10.89 19.17 11.69
C THR A 104 -10.73 20.17 12.81
N TYR A 105 -9.89 19.85 13.80
CA TYR A 105 -9.67 20.65 14.98
C TYR A 105 -8.20 21.07 15.10
N GLY A 106 -7.99 22.36 15.37
CA GLY A 106 -6.69 22.93 15.74
C GLY A 106 -6.57 23.11 17.25
N LEU A 107 -5.40 23.54 17.71
CA LEU A 107 -5.14 23.83 19.12
C LEU A 107 -5.68 25.22 19.49
N ASP A 108 -6.37 25.32 20.63
CA ASP A 108 -6.74 26.62 21.21
C ASP A 108 -5.53 27.30 21.83
N ARG A 109 -5.16 28.47 21.31
CA ARG A 109 -4.00 29.26 21.80
C ARG A 109 -4.12 29.68 23.26
N ASP A 110 -5.35 29.90 23.73
CA ASP A 110 -5.63 30.37 25.08
C ASP A 110 -5.51 29.25 26.14
N HIS A 111 -5.49 27.97 25.66
CA HIS A 111 -5.45 26.77 26.50
C HIS A 111 -4.21 25.93 26.21
N LEU A 112 -3.17 26.57 25.68
CA LEU A 112 -1.91 25.91 25.32
C LEU A 112 -0.85 26.22 26.36
N THR A 113 -0.15 25.18 26.80
CA THR A 113 1.04 25.29 27.65
C THR A 113 2.21 24.60 27.00
N ALA A 114 3.42 25.09 27.27
CA ALA A 114 4.65 24.51 26.78
C ALA A 114 5.65 24.38 27.92
N GLU A 115 6.29 23.21 28.00
CA GLU A 115 7.26 22.87 29.02
C GLU A 115 8.56 22.44 28.37
N LYS A 116 9.69 23.02 28.84
CA LYS A 116 11.02 22.62 28.44
C LYS A 116 11.39 21.33 29.13
N THR A 117 11.95 20.39 28.35
CA THR A 117 12.60 19.19 28.88
C THR A 117 14.10 19.25 28.66
N ALA A 118 14.84 18.25 29.11
CA ALA A 118 16.30 18.20 28.95
C ALA A 118 16.71 18.31 27.46
N ASN A 119 15.98 17.64 26.56
CA ASN A 119 16.34 17.52 25.14
C ASN A 119 15.25 18.07 24.19
N GLY A 120 14.18 18.71 24.69
CA GLY A 120 13.08 19.10 23.82
C GLY A 120 11.97 19.89 24.53
N ILE A 121 10.76 19.70 24.04
CA ILE A 121 9.57 20.44 24.44
C ILE A 121 8.39 19.47 24.58
N VAL A 122 7.54 19.71 25.56
CA VAL A 122 6.21 19.12 25.67
C VAL A 122 5.17 20.24 25.53
N ILE A 123 4.32 20.12 24.53
CA ILE A 123 3.16 20.96 24.32
C ILE A 123 1.94 20.25 24.88
N ARG A 124 1.13 20.97 25.63
CA ARG A 124 -0.17 20.50 26.15
C ARG A 124 -1.25 21.50 25.74
N CYS A 125 -2.36 20.98 25.25
CA CYS A 125 -3.54 21.78 24.95
C CYS A 125 -4.75 21.10 25.59
N SER A 126 -5.60 21.87 26.28
CA SER A 126 -6.78 21.36 26.98
C SER A 126 -8.09 21.73 26.28
N GLN A 127 -8.02 22.39 25.14
CA GLN A 127 -9.19 22.78 24.34
C GLN A 127 -8.81 22.82 22.85
N PHE A 128 -9.75 22.48 22.00
CA PHE A 128 -9.59 22.56 20.54
C PHE A 128 -10.52 23.62 19.95
N VAL A 129 -10.13 24.11 18.77
CA VAL A 129 -10.88 25.11 18.00
C VAL A 129 -11.16 24.62 16.59
N TRP A 130 -12.28 25.06 16.04
CA TRP A 130 -12.65 24.84 14.64
C TRP A 130 -13.43 26.05 14.11
N ALA A 131 -13.88 26.03 12.86
CA ALA A 131 -14.60 27.14 12.22
C ALA A 131 -13.91 28.53 12.40
N GLY A 132 -12.58 28.56 12.20
CA GLY A 132 -11.81 29.80 12.33
C GLY A 132 -11.72 30.33 13.77
N GLU A 133 -11.64 29.44 14.75
CA GLU A 133 -11.59 29.72 16.19
C GLU A 133 -12.92 30.24 16.79
N GLN A 134 -14.00 30.15 16.01
CA GLN A 134 -15.32 30.57 16.49
C GLN A 134 -15.98 29.55 17.43
N GLU A 135 -15.67 28.28 17.21
CA GLU A 135 -16.19 27.17 17.99
C GLU A 135 -15.07 26.50 18.77
N LYS A 136 -15.38 26.11 19.98
CA LYS A 136 -14.44 25.46 20.91
C LYS A 136 -15.02 24.17 21.45
N ILE A 137 -14.13 23.18 21.65
CA ILE A 137 -14.50 21.90 22.21
C ILE A 137 -13.46 21.45 23.23
N ALA A 138 -13.91 20.86 24.34
CA ALA A 138 -13.03 20.30 25.34
C ALA A 138 -12.30 19.03 24.81
N GLY A 139 -11.06 18.85 25.24
CA GLY A 139 -10.25 17.69 24.93
C GLY A 139 -8.80 17.96 25.27
N THR A 140 -7.96 16.95 25.20
CA THR A 140 -6.54 17.08 25.52
C THR A 140 -5.67 16.63 24.35
N LEU A 141 -4.59 17.38 24.13
CA LEU A 141 -3.52 16.95 23.23
C LEU A 141 -2.17 17.15 23.92
N VAL A 142 -1.32 16.18 23.79
CA VAL A 142 0.07 16.26 24.26
C VAL A 142 1.00 15.90 23.11
N ALA A 143 1.77 16.87 22.65
CA ALA A 143 2.83 16.64 21.67
C ALA A 143 4.19 16.70 22.40
N ARG A 144 5.00 15.66 22.21
CA ARG A 144 6.35 15.58 22.77
C ARG A 144 7.36 15.58 21.64
N LEU A 145 8.16 16.64 21.57
CA LEU A 145 9.23 16.79 20.59
C LEU A 145 10.57 16.72 21.30
N ARG A 146 11.50 15.94 20.76
CA ARG A 146 12.86 15.83 21.28
C ARG A 146 13.89 15.90 20.17
N LYS A 147 15.02 16.51 20.47
CA LYS A 147 16.20 16.47 19.63
C LYS A 147 16.96 15.17 19.92
N ASN A 148 17.33 14.46 18.86
CA ASN A 148 18.16 13.27 18.92
C ASN A 148 19.29 13.40 17.88
N GLY A 149 20.45 13.91 18.29
CA GLY A 149 21.53 14.28 17.37
C GLY A 149 21.08 15.39 16.42
N GLU A 150 21.18 15.14 15.12
CA GLU A 150 20.74 16.05 14.04
C GLU A 150 19.24 15.86 13.68
N PHE A 151 18.54 14.96 14.37
CA PHE A 151 17.15 14.65 14.11
C PHE A 151 16.23 15.28 15.14
N VAL A 152 14.99 15.50 14.75
CA VAL A 152 13.90 15.72 15.68
C VAL A 152 12.94 14.54 15.61
N GLU A 153 12.55 14.05 16.77
CA GLU A 153 11.56 13.00 16.95
C GLU A 153 10.38 13.56 17.71
N TRP A 154 9.18 13.14 17.33
CA TRP A 154 8.00 13.54 18.07
C TRP A 154 6.88 12.50 18.00
N ASN A 155 6.01 12.55 18.97
CA ASN A 155 4.74 11.85 18.97
C ASN A 155 3.63 12.76 19.53
N VAL A 156 2.39 12.41 19.23
CA VAL A 156 1.20 13.13 19.65
C VAL A 156 0.21 12.17 20.24
N SER A 157 -0.28 12.46 21.44
CA SER A 157 -1.43 11.79 22.04
C SER A 157 -2.57 12.77 22.20
N ALA A 158 -3.79 12.33 21.99
CA ALA A 158 -4.96 13.17 22.18
C ALA A 158 -6.18 12.36 22.62
N GLU A 159 -7.12 13.08 23.26
CA GLU A 159 -8.40 12.56 23.73
C GLU A 159 -9.48 13.62 23.54
N MET A 160 -10.66 13.20 23.11
CA MET A 160 -11.86 14.03 22.92
C MET A 160 -13.10 13.34 23.47
N ASP A 161 -14.24 14.04 23.43
CA ASP A 161 -15.55 13.49 23.79
C ASP A 161 -16.17 12.61 22.67
N ARG A 162 -15.49 12.49 21.53
CA ARG A 162 -15.95 11.75 20.33
C ARG A 162 -14.83 10.99 19.67
N PRO A 163 -15.15 10.03 18.78
CA PRO A 163 -14.14 9.25 18.07
C PRO A 163 -13.21 10.13 17.23
N ILE A 164 -11.90 9.91 17.39
CA ILE A 164 -10.86 10.53 16.61
C ILE A 164 -10.55 9.60 15.42
N LYS A 165 -10.63 10.13 14.20
CA LYS A 165 -10.27 9.40 12.98
C LYS A 165 -8.76 9.35 12.79
N SER A 166 -8.10 10.51 12.92
CA SER A 166 -6.66 10.62 12.71
C SER A 166 -6.08 11.82 13.47
N VAL A 167 -4.76 11.77 13.63
CA VAL A 167 -3.96 12.88 14.11
C VAL A 167 -2.92 13.26 13.05
N ALA A 168 -2.70 14.55 12.88
CA ALA A 168 -1.71 15.05 11.94
C ALA A 168 -0.71 15.99 12.60
N THR A 169 0.53 15.89 12.13
CA THR A 169 1.54 16.94 12.28
C THR A 169 1.69 17.68 10.95
N ILE A 170 1.64 18.98 10.99
CA ILE A 170 1.86 19.85 9.84
C ILE A 170 3.24 20.47 9.98
N ALA A 171 4.19 20.00 9.16
CA ALA A 171 5.54 20.54 9.09
C ALA A 171 5.65 21.54 7.93
N ARG A 172 6.06 22.78 8.23
CA ARG A 172 6.31 23.83 7.24
C ARG A 172 7.80 24.10 7.17
N GLY A 173 8.28 24.50 5.99
CA GLY A 173 9.70 24.75 5.76
C GLY A 173 10.52 23.49 5.50
N VAL A 174 9.87 22.38 5.19
CA VAL A 174 10.54 21.15 4.75
C VAL A 174 11.25 21.43 3.41
N PRO A 175 12.54 21.04 3.25
CA PRO A 175 13.29 21.33 2.04
C PRO A 175 12.60 20.82 0.77
N ARG A 176 12.72 21.60 -0.33
CA ARG A 176 12.26 21.15 -1.66
C ARG A 176 13.35 20.33 -2.34
N GLY A 177 12.93 19.34 -3.12
CA GLY A 177 13.83 18.49 -3.90
C GLY A 177 13.10 17.37 -4.60
N GLN A 178 13.85 16.45 -5.16
CA GLN A 178 13.31 15.19 -5.67
C GLN A 178 12.86 14.31 -4.50
N ILE A 179 11.75 13.62 -4.68
CA ILE A 179 11.13 12.78 -3.64
C ILE A 179 11.29 11.30 -4.01
N SER A 180 11.69 10.49 -3.04
CA SER A 180 11.63 9.03 -3.08
C SER A 180 10.72 8.55 -1.95
N ALA A 181 9.77 7.68 -2.26
CA ALA A 181 8.81 7.12 -1.31
C ALA A 181 8.93 5.59 -1.32
N GLY A 182 9.41 5.01 -0.23
CA GLY A 182 9.62 3.56 -0.16
C GLY A 182 10.53 3.05 -1.28
N SER A 183 10.05 2.10 -2.08
CA SER A 183 10.79 1.50 -3.21
C SER A 183 10.80 2.34 -4.49
N GLU A 184 10.05 3.42 -4.55
CA GLU A 184 10.03 4.27 -5.72
C GLU A 184 11.36 5.03 -5.86
N GLY A 185 11.86 5.13 -7.09
CA GLY A 185 13.02 5.96 -7.38
C GLY A 185 12.72 7.44 -7.19
N PHE A 186 13.77 8.27 -7.15
CA PHE A 186 13.61 9.71 -7.06
C PHE A 186 12.87 10.29 -8.27
N PHE A 187 11.86 11.11 -8.02
CA PHE A 187 11.14 11.87 -9.03
C PHE A 187 11.05 13.34 -8.63
N ASP A 188 10.96 14.22 -9.59
CA ASP A 188 10.80 15.67 -9.38
C ASP A 188 9.30 16.03 -9.41
N PRO A 189 8.66 16.37 -8.29
CA PRO A 189 7.27 16.76 -8.26
C PRO A 189 7.04 18.15 -8.87
N LYS A 190 8.08 18.96 -9.07
CA LYS A 190 7.99 20.36 -9.48
C LYS A 190 7.12 21.17 -8.52
N ASP A 191 6.06 21.80 -9.05
CA ASP A 191 5.08 22.56 -8.26
C ASP A 191 3.77 21.79 -8.06
N ASN A 192 3.76 20.48 -8.25
CA ASN A 192 2.59 19.66 -8.00
C ASN A 192 2.54 19.21 -6.53
N GLU A 193 1.33 19.07 -6.03
CA GLU A 193 1.09 18.38 -4.77
C GLU A 193 1.35 16.88 -4.92
N VAL A 194 1.85 16.26 -3.85
CA VAL A 194 2.14 14.82 -3.82
C VAL A 194 1.57 14.22 -2.56
N LEU A 195 0.74 13.20 -2.72
CA LEU A 195 0.26 12.37 -1.63
C LEU A 195 0.97 11.02 -1.67
N VAL A 196 1.70 10.70 -0.62
CA VAL A 196 2.33 9.40 -0.41
C VAL A 196 1.55 8.65 0.66
N GLY A 197 1.12 7.44 0.37
CA GLY A 197 0.36 6.60 1.29
C GLY A 197 1.04 5.28 1.59
N TYR A 198 1.05 4.89 2.86
CA TYR A 198 1.47 3.59 3.37
C TYR A 198 0.30 2.90 4.07
N PRO A 199 0.11 1.57 4.00
CA PRO A 199 0.86 0.62 3.17
C PRO A 199 0.52 0.73 1.68
N PHE A 200 1.41 0.23 0.82
CA PHE A 200 1.22 0.23 -0.64
C PHE A 200 -0.12 -0.41 -1.02
N GLY A 201 -0.88 0.27 -1.87
CA GLY A 201 -2.21 -0.19 -2.28
C GLY A 201 -3.26 -0.14 -1.17
N GLY A 202 -2.86 0.31 0.03
CA GLY A 202 -3.73 0.28 1.20
C GLY A 202 -4.49 1.56 1.45
N GLY A 203 -5.74 1.40 1.77
CA GLY A 203 -6.58 2.37 2.44
C GLY A 203 -7.09 3.51 1.61
N ASP A 204 -6.45 3.85 0.52
CA ASP A 204 -6.85 5.01 -0.27
C ASP A 204 -6.53 4.84 -1.75
N HIS A 205 -7.55 4.55 -2.55
CA HIS A 205 -7.43 4.50 -4.00
C HIS A 205 -7.06 5.85 -4.64
N HIS A 206 -7.08 6.91 -3.85
CA HIS A 206 -6.73 8.27 -4.28
C HIS A 206 -5.27 8.62 -3.99
N THR A 207 -4.50 7.72 -3.38
CA THR A 207 -3.07 7.94 -3.15
C THR A 207 -2.33 7.97 -4.47
N ALA A 208 -1.71 9.09 -4.78
CA ALA A 208 -0.98 9.28 -6.02
C ALA A 208 0.29 8.39 -6.08
N ILE A 209 0.87 8.07 -4.92
CA ILE A 209 2.05 7.21 -4.77
C ILE A 209 1.85 6.30 -3.58
N GLY A 210 1.91 4.99 -3.83
CA GLY A 210 1.95 3.99 -2.75
C GLY A 210 3.37 3.81 -2.24
N ALA A 211 3.54 3.76 -0.92
CA ALA A 211 4.81 3.47 -0.28
C ALA A 211 4.81 2.08 0.34
N ASP A 212 5.87 1.33 0.12
CA ASP A 212 6.08 0.00 0.72
C ASP A 212 6.49 0.11 2.19
N SER A 213 6.97 1.28 2.58
CA SER A 213 7.42 1.60 3.93
C SER A 213 7.14 3.06 4.23
N PRO A 214 6.76 3.45 5.47
CA PRO A 214 6.36 4.82 5.78
C PRO A 214 7.59 5.72 6.00
N VAL A 215 8.43 5.81 4.97
CA VAL A 215 9.60 6.68 4.89
C VAL A 215 9.66 7.39 3.55
N VAL A 216 9.92 8.69 3.59
CA VAL A 216 10.10 9.54 2.40
C VAL A 216 11.45 10.23 2.51
N VAL A 217 12.23 10.19 1.43
CA VAL A 217 13.51 10.87 1.32
C VAL A 217 13.41 11.98 0.29
N ILE A 218 13.93 13.15 0.63
CA ILE A 218 13.97 14.33 -0.25
C ILE A 218 15.43 14.63 -0.56
N GLN A 219 15.79 14.67 -1.83
CA GLN A 219 17.11 15.07 -2.31
C GLN A 219 17.07 16.52 -2.78
N GLY A 220 17.68 17.42 -2.00
CA GLY A 220 17.80 18.85 -2.34
C GLY A 220 19.00 19.18 -3.21
N GLY A 221 20.06 18.37 -3.15
CA GLY A 221 21.30 18.50 -3.93
C GLY A 221 22.05 17.17 -3.96
N GLU A 222 23.21 17.09 -4.60
CA GLU A 222 23.95 15.82 -4.79
C GLU A 222 24.26 15.06 -3.50
N LYS A 223 24.46 15.78 -2.38
CA LYS A 223 24.78 15.21 -1.07
C LYS A 223 23.89 15.74 0.05
N GLU A 224 22.76 16.32 -0.30
CA GLU A 224 21.81 16.86 0.66
C GLU A 224 20.53 16.02 0.67
N PHE A 225 20.42 15.17 1.65
CA PHE A 225 19.24 14.34 1.85
C PHE A 225 18.51 14.74 3.13
N PHE A 226 17.21 14.83 3.03
CA PHE A 226 16.30 15.07 4.13
C PHE A 226 15.25 13.96 4.15
N PHE A 227 14.84 13.52 5.31
CA PHE A 227 13.86 12.43 5.37
C PHE A 227 12.74 12.71 6.37
N LEU A 228 11.62 12.06 6.12
CA LEU A 228 10.46 11.96 6.99
C LEU A 228 10.14 10.47 7.18
N SER A 229 10.03 10.03 8.43
CA SER A 229 9.79 8.62 8.76
C SER A 229 8.75 8.50 9.85
N ALA A 230 7.87 7.50 9.74
CA ALA A 230 6.97 7.07 10.80
C ALA A 230 7.43 5.71 11.33
N PHE A 231 7.77 5.64 12.62
CA PHE A 231 8.19 4.40 13.27
C PHE A 231 6.99 3.69 13.86
N LEU A 232 6.43 2.79 13.06
CA LEU A 232 5.24 2.02 13.42
C LEU A 232 5.60 0.75 14.17
N ASP A 233 4.81 0.41 15.17
CA ASP A 233 4.86 -0.88 15.86
C ASP A 233 3.72 -1.82 15.43
N ASP A 234 2.80 -1.32 14.62
CA ASP A 234 1.72 -2.04 13.97
C ASP A 234 1.42 -1.43 12.60
N VAL A 235 0.77 -2.18 11.73
CA VAL A 235 0.43 -1.72 10.37
C VAL A 235 -0.76 -0.77 10.43
N ARG A 236 -0.51 0.50 10.10
CA ARG A 236 -1.54 1.55 10.07
C ARG A 236 -1.34 2.50 8.90
N ALA A 237 -2.44 3.07 8.45
CA ALA A 237 -2.38 4.08 7.40
C ALA A 237 -1.59 5.31 7.86
N ASN A 238 -0.52 5.58 7.13
CA ASN A 238 0.27 6.79 7.24
C ASN A 238 0.31 7.49 5.90
N ARG A 239 0.09 8.80 5.92
CA ARG A 239 0.13 9.62 4.71
C ARG A 239 1.10 10.76 4.91
N PHE A 240 1.84 11.10 3.84
CA PHE A 240 2.70 12.26 3.75
C PHE A 240 2.18 13.11 2.59
N TYR A 241 1.50 14.21 2.91
CA TYR A 241 0.92 15.09 1.90
C TYR A 241 1.79 16.32 1.73
N PHE A 242 2.45 16.42 0.60
CA PHE A 242 3.38 17.48 0.25
C PHE A 242 2.68 18.56 -0.56
N GLN A 243 2.68 19.78 -0.05
CA GLN A 243 2.21 20.96 -0.75
C GLN A 243 3.40 21.90 -1.00
N PRO A 244 3.72 22.21 -2.27
CA PRO A 244 4.84 23.08 -2.58
C PRO A 244 4.54 24.53 -2.21
N GLY A 245 5.50 25.19 -1.60
CA GLY A 245 5.46 26.60 -1.26
C GLY A 245 6.75 27.33 -1.64
N PRO A 246 6.78 28.65 -1.56
CA PRO A 246 7.94 29.45 -1.99
C PRO A 246 9.20 29.25 -1.12
N LYS A 247 9.03 28.79 0.13
CA LYS A 247 10.11 28.58 1.10
C LYS A 247 10.34 27.13 1.48
N GLY A 248 9.74 26.18 0.76
CA GLY A 248 9.81 24.76 1.08
C GLY A 248 8.46 24.07 0.90
N TYR A 249 8.39 22.80 1.27
CA TYR A 249 7.11 22.11 1.37
C TYR A 249 6.42 22.42 2.70
N ARG A 250 5.10 22.50 2.63
CA ARG A 250 4.22 22.19 3.76
C ARG A 250 3.87 20.70 3.66
N VAL A 251 4.17 19.94 4.68
CA VAL A 251 3.91 18.50 4.70
C VAL A 251 2.95 18.17 5.84
N GLU A 252 1.87 17.47 5.55
CA GLU A 252 1.05 16.84 6.57
C GLU A 252 1.48 15.38 6.74
N LEU A 253 1.89 15.03 7.96
CA LEU A 253 2.15 13.66 8.37
C LEU A 253 0.91 13.19 9.11
N ILE A 254 0.14 12.29 8.51
CA ILE A 254 -1.16 11.86 9.00
C ILE A 254 -1.07 10.40 9.43
N TYR A 255 -1.45 10.13 10.68
CA TYR A 255 -1.63 8.80 11.23
C TYR A 255 -3.12 8.55 11.45
N GLU A 256 -3.63 7.43 10.90
CA GLU A 256 -5.03 7.04 11.02
C GLU A 256 -5.18 5.88 12.01
N GLN A 257 -6.15 6.00 12.90
CA GLN A 257 -6.45 4.99 13.89
C GLN A 257 -7.09 3.73 13.30
N GLU A 258 -7.16 2.69 14.11
CA GLU A 258 -7.87 1.46 13.75
C GLU A 258 -9.35 1.71 13.50
N GLY A 259 -9.79 1.43 12.28
CA GLY A 259 -11.16 1.65 11.85
C GLY A 259 -12.21 0.85 12.63
N TRP A 260 -11.82 -0.29 13.19
CA TRP A 260 -12.71 -1.17 13.96
C TRP A 260 -12.90 -0.77 15.42
N LYS A 261 -12.07 0.13 15.96
CA LYS A 261 -12.17 0.55 17.38
C LYS A 261 -12.97 1.81 17.60
N LYS A 262 -12.94 2.76 16.68
CA LYS A 262 -13.56 4.09 16.83
C LYS A 262 -13.27 4.74 18.19
N SER A 263 -12.00 4.80 18.56
CA SER A 263 -11.56 5.28 19.87
C SER A 263 -11.64 6.80 19.98
N ASN A 264 -11.99 7.28 21.17
CA ASN A 264 -11.93 8.69 21.55
C ASN A 264 -10.50 9.15 21.90
N GLN A 265 -9.54 8.23 21.90
CA GLN A 265 -8.13 8.49 22.18
C GLN A 265 -7.28 8.07 21.00
N VAL A 266 -6.22 8.82 20.73
CA VAL A 266 -5.22 8.49 19.70
C VAL A 266 -3.82 8.66 20.26
N GLN A 267 -2.93 7.73 19.88
CA GLN A 267 -1.50 7.82 20.07
C GLN A 267 -0.83 7.66 18.71
N SER A 268 -0.18 8.71 18.21
CA SER A 268 0.58 8.59 16.97
C SER A 268 1.83 7.72 17.13
N PRO A 269 2.39 7.19 16.04
CA PRO A 269 3.75 6.64 16.08
C PRO A 269 4.75 7.73 16.44
N THR A 270 6.00 7.34 16.66
CA THR A 270 7.11 8.29 16.65
C THR A 270 7.42 8.66 15.22
N TRP A 271 7.23 9.92 14.87
CA TRP A 271 7.77 10.48 13.64
C TRP A 271 9.19 10.96 13.88
N ARG A 272 10.02 10.84 12.86
CA ARG A 272 11.39 11.37 12.84
C ARG A 272 11.66 12.13 11.56
N THR A 273 12.40 13.21 11.66
CA THR A 273 12.91 13.95 10.51
C THR A 273 14.28 14.53 10.77
N GLY A 274 15.02 14.80 9.71
CA GLY A 274 16.34 15.41 9.78
C GLY A 274 17.10 15.24 8.47
N ARG A 275 18.38 15.60 8.50
CA ARG A 275 19.30 15.49 7.38
C ARG A 275 20.17 14.25 7.53
N THR A 276 20.51 13.63 6.41
CA THR A 276 21.45 12.50 6.33
C THR A 276 22.44 12.72 5.21
N GLY A 277 23.54 11.96 5.22
CA GLY A 277 24.55 12.01 4.16
C GLY A 277 24.14 11.28 2.89
N SER A 278 23.17 10.36 2.96
CA SER A 278 22.66 9.61 1.83
C SER A 278 21.23 9.12 2.06
N ALA A 279 20.57 8.71 0.98
CA ALA A 279 19.25 8.07 1.05
C ALA A 279 19.33 6.71 1.77
N GLU A 280 20.38 5.94 1.53
CA GLU A 280 20.60 4.63 2.14
C GLU A 280 20.66 4.73 3.66
N GLU A 281 21.28 5.79 4.18
CA GLU A 281 21.35 6.04 5.63
C GLU A 281 19.95 6.28 6.23
N ALA A 282 19.11 7.06 5.55
CA ALA A 282 17.74 7.29 5.98
C ALA A 282 16.94 5.99 5.99
N PHE A 283 17.04 5.20 4.91
CA PHE A 283 16.37 3.90 4.81
C PHE A 283 16.89 2.91 5.85
N ARG A 284 18.21 2.84 6.06
CA ARG A 284 18.81 1.95 7.05
C ARG A 284 18.27 2.21 8.45
N GLN A 285 18.21 3.48 8.88
CA GLN A 285 17.68 3.85 10.19
C GLN A 285 16.20 3.48 10.34
N HIS A 286 15.41 3.64 9.27
CA HIS A 286 14.01 3.25 9.27
C HIS A 286 13.86 1.72 9.38
N PHE A 287 14.56 0.97 8.54
CA PHE A 287 14.46 -0.49 8.51
C PHE A 287 15.02 -1.18 9.76
N GLU A 288 15.97 -0.58 10.49
CA GLU A 288 16.37 -1.07 11.81
C GLU A 288 15.22 -1.05 12.83
N HIS A 289 14.30 -0.07 12.71
CA HIS A 289 13.09 -0.05 13.53
C HIS A 289 12.10 -1.13 13.04
N VAL A 290 11.82 -1.18 11.76
CA VAL A 290 10.88 -2.15 11.15
C VAL A 290 11.27 -3.59 11.49
N GLU A 291 12.55 -3.93 11.36
CA GLU A 291 13.08 -5.25 11.70
C GLU A 291 12.78 -5.63 13.15
N ARG A 292 12.99 -4.70 14.08
CA ARG A 292 12.74 -4.95 15.52
C ARG A 292 11.25 -5.04 15.84
N SER A 293 10.45 -4.08 15.37
CA SER A 293 9.02 -3.98 15.71
C SER A 293 8.21 -5.14 15.17
N PHE A 294 8.52 -5.57 13.95
CA PHE A 294 7.80 -6.68 13.31
C PHE A 294 8.54 -8.02 13.40
N SER A 295 9.68 -8.07 14.09
CA SER A 295 10.49 -9.30 14.27
C SER A 295 10.80 -9.99 12.94
N ILE A 296 11.19 -9.21 11.91
CA ILE A 296 11.42 -9.73 10.57
C ILE A 296 12.74 -10.52 10.54
N PRO A 297 12.71 -11.83 10.23
CA PRO A 297 13.92 -12.63 10.18
C PRO A 297 14.75 -12.31 8.94
N GLU A 298 16.06 -12.22 9.08
CA GLU A 298 16.96 -12.16 7.93
C GLU A 298 16.79 -13.41 7.05
N TRP A 299 16.96 -13.27 5.75
CA TRP A 299 16.74 -14.34 4.79
C TRP A 299 17.41 -15.66 5.17
N GLU A 300 18.68 -15.60 5.58
CA GLU A 300 19.45 -16.81 5.91
C GLU A 300 18.97 -17.49 7.21
N LYS A 301 18.30 -16.76 8.08
CA LYS A 301 17.76 -17.24 9.36
C LYS A 301 16.32 -17.69 9.27
N ARG A 302 15.65 -17.50 8.12
CA ARG A 302 14.24 -17.84 7.92
C ARG A 302 14.01 -19.35 8.01
N GLN A 303 13.10 -19.74 8.89
CA GLN A 303 12.64 -21.13 9.05
C GLN A 303 11.36 -21.43 8.26
N ASP A 304 10.72 -20.41 7.74
CA ASP A 304 9.50 -20.47 6.94
C ASP A 304 9.77 -20.59 5.43
N VAL A 305 11.03 -20.73 5.05
CA VAL A 305 11.48 -21.01 3.68
C VAL A 305 11.90 -22.47 3.60
N PRO A 306 11.20 -23.31 2.85
CA PRO A 306 11.58 -24.70 2.66
C PRO A 306 12.96 -24.82 2.01
N ALA A 307 13.71 -25.86 2.36
CA ALA A 307 15.07 -26.06 1.85
C ALA A 307 15.13 -26.09 0.30
N TRP A 308 14.15 -26.70 -0.35
CA TRP A 308 14.07 -26.77 -1.80
C TRP A 308 14.01 -25.38 -2.48
N PHE A 309 13.38 -24.38 -1.82
CA PHE A 309 13.24 -23.05 -2.42
C PHE A 309 14.57 -22.29 -2.45
N ARG A 310 15.50 -22.60 -1.57
CA ARG A 310 16.82 -21.95 -1.56
C ARG A 310 17.66 -22.23 -2.81
N ASP A 311 17.36 -23.32 -3.50
CA ASP A 311 17.99 -23.71 -4.75
C ASP A 311 17.27 -23.17 -5.99
N VAL A 312 16.10 -22.51 -5.84
CA VAL A 312 15.33 -21.99 -6.97
C VAL A 312 16.04 -20.80 -7.61
N ALA A 313 16.29 -20.91 -8.91
CA ALA A 313 16.94 -19.90 -9.74
C ALA A 313 16.02 -19.29 -10.81
N LEU A 314 14.91 -19.97 -11.11
CA LEU A 314 13.98 -19.62 -12.19
C LEU A 314 12.55 -19.87 -11.75
N VAL A 315 11.65 -18.96 -12.14
CA VAL A 315 10.20 -19.16 -12.06
C VAL A 315 9.64 -19.37 -13.47
N VAL A 316 8.82 -20.40 -13.64
CA VAL A 316 8.06 -20.62 -14.88
C VAL A 316 6.59 -20.44 -14.58
N SER A 317 6.01 -19.35 -15.06
CA SER A 317 4.60 -19.02 -14.92
C SER A 317 3.82 -19.57 -16.11
N ILE A 318 2.98 -20.57 -15.90
CA ILE A 318 2.15 -21.20 -16.94
C ILE A 318 0.69 -20.84 -16.71
N HIS A 319 0.19 -19.92 -17.51
CA HIS A 319 -1.20 -19.47 -17.39
C HIS A 319 -2.16 -20.52 -17.97
N GLY A 320 -3.18 -20.87 -17.19
CA GLY A 320 -4.21 -21.82 -17.60
C GLY A 320 -5.27 -21.19 -18.50
N MET A 321 -6.24 -20.50 -17.92
CA MET A 321 -7.39 -19.95 -18.66
C MET A 321 -7.54 -18.44 -18.41
N HIS A 322 -7.85 -17.71 -19.48
CA HIS A 322 -8.25 -16.31 -19.39
C HIS A 322 -9.66 -16.16 -18.78
N TRP A 323 -9.96 -15.05 -18.14
CA TRP A 323 -11.27 -14.77 -17.55
C TRP A 323 -12.43 -14.87 -18.58
N THR A 324 -12.20 -14.61 -19.86
CA THR A 324 -13.16 -14.82 -20.94
C THR A 324 -13.47 -16.29 -21.22
N GLY A 325 -12.71 -17.21 -20.62
CA GLY A 325 -12.78 -18.65 -20.88
C GLY A 325 -11.91 -19.12 -22.03
N TYR A 326 -11.02 -18.26 -22.57
CA TYR A 326 -10.01 -18.68 -23.52
C TYR A 326 -8.90 -19.47 -22.82
N ILE A 327 -8.54 -20.65 -23.34
CA ILE A 327 -7.51 -21.50 -22.78
C ILE A 327 -6.17 -21.12 -23.38
N PHE A 328 -5.21 -20.70 -22.54
CA PHE A 328 -3.82 -20.51 -22.95
C PHE A 328 -3.08 -21.83 -22.96
N ASN A 329 -3.08 -22.53 -21.83
CA ASN A 329 -2.46 -23.83 -21.65
C ASN A 329 -3.37 -24.73 -20.82
N ASP A 330 -3.72 -25.89 -21.35
CA ASP A 330 -4.26 -26.96 -20.54
C ASP A 330 -3.14 -27.71 -19.79
N PHE A 331 -3.47 -28.64 -18.91
CA PHE A 331 -2.48 -29.35 -18.11
C PHE A 331 -1.58 -30.27 -18.95
N ALA A 332 -2.07 -30.77 -20.08
CA ALA A 332 -1.24 -31.53 -21.02
C ALA A 332 -0.20 -30.66 -21.68
N ARG A 333 -0.59 -29.45 -22.11
CA ARG A 333 0.33 -28.46 -22.67
C ARG A 333 1.35 -27.99 -21.62
N ALA A 334 0.91 -27.73 -20.41
CA ALA A 334 1.81 -27.38 -19.31
C ALA A 334 2.87 -28.46 -19.08
N THR A 335 2.49 -29.75 -19.15
CA THR A 335 3.45 -30.87 -19.04
C THR A 335 4.51 -30.82 -20.14
N GLN A 336 4.12 -30.59 -21.40
CA GLN A 336 5.08 -30.47 -22.53
C GLN A 336 6.07 -29.31 -22.30
N VAL A 337 5.60 -28.18 -21.79
CA VAL A 337 6.46 -27.04 -21.44
C VAL A 337 7.48 -27.45 -20.39
N LEU A 338 7.06 -28.11 -19.31
CA LEU A 338 7.97 -28.53 -18.23
C LEU A 338 8.95 -29.58 -18.67
N GLU A 339 8.56 -30.54 -19.52
CA GLU A 339 9.49 -31.54 -20.10
C GLU A 339 10.58 -30.85 -20.91
N TRP A 340 10.22 -29.84 -21.69
CA TRP A 340 11.22 -29.06 -22.43
C TRP A 340 12.12 -28.24 -21.48
N VAL A 341 11.56 -27.55 -20.48
CA VAL A 341 12.34 -26.77 -19.49
C VAL A 341 13.35 -27.68 -18.77
N ALA A 342 12.97 -28.92 -18.43
CA ALA A 342 13.85 -29.88 -17.78
C ALA A 342 15.07 -30.28 -18.65
N THR A 343 14.98 -30.11 -19.96
CA THR A 343 16.14 -30.30 -20.86
C THR A 343 17.12 -29.13 -20.84
N GLN A 344 16.73 -27.98 -20.33
CA GLN A 344 17.48 -26.71 -20.36
C GLN A 344 18.14 -26.38 -19.02
N ILE A 345 17.49 -26.73 -17.89
CA ILE A 345 17.94 -26.46 -16.53
C ILE A 345 17.50 -27.62 -15.61
N PRO A 346 18.30 -27.98 -14.58
CA PRO A 346 17.85 -28.96 -13.60
C PRO A 346 16.52 -28.52 -12.94
N ALA A 347 15.48 -29.33 -13.05
CA ALA A 347 14.13 -29.00 -12.65
C ALA A 347 14.01 -28.62 -11.16
N LYS A 348 14.90 -29.14 -10.30
CA LYS A 348 14.98 -28.77 -8.86
C LYS A 348 15.27 -27.29 -8.61
N ASN A 349 15.82 -26.59 -9.61
CA ASN A 349 16.11 -25.17 -9.56
C ASN A 349 14.98 -24.31 -10.14
N VAL A 350 13.79 -24.90 -10.39
CA VAL A 350 12.67 -24.23 -11.03
C VAL A 350 11.42 -24.35 -10.17
N MET A 351 10.79 -23.21 -9.90
CA MET A 351 9.44 -23.14 -9.34
C MET A 351 8.42 -22.89 -10.45
N VAL A 352 7.36 -23.66 -10.48
CA VAL A 352 6.27 -23.57 -11.46
C VAL A 352 5.11 -22.81 -10.83
N PHE A 353 4.86 -21.60 -11.30
CA PHE A 353 3.72 -20.81 -10.88
C PHE A 353 2.52 -21.07 -11.79
N LEU A 354 1.37 -21.41 -11.21
CA LEU A 354 0.14 -21.77 -11.93
C LEU A 354 -0.98 -20.76 -11.65
N PRO A 355 -1.03 -19.62 -12.35
CA PRO A 355 -2.20 -18.74 -12.30
C PRO A 355 -3.35 -19.31 -13.14
N ALA A 356 -4.58 -19.04 -12.72
CA ALA A 356 -5.82 -19.45 -13.42
C ALA A 356 -5.93 -20.95 -13.71
N TRP A 357 -5.39 -21.79 -12.82
CA TRP A 357 -5.50 -23.26 -12.86
C TRP A 357 -6.94 -23.73 -12.60
N ASP A 358 -7.69 -22.94 -11.85
CA ASP A 358 -9.08 -23.18 -11.47
C ASP A 358 -10.08 -22.84 -12.59
N GLY A 359 -9.67 -22.08 -13.60
CA GLY A 359 -10.48 -21.71 -14.75
C GLY A 359 -10.56 -20.21 -14.99
N ARG A 360 -11.75 -19.63 -14.90
CA ARG A 360 -12.04 -18.26 -15.34
C ARG A 360 -11.55 -17.17 -14.38
N TYR A 361 -10.48 -17.43 -13.64
CA TYR A 361 -9.80 -16.43 -12.83
C TYR A 361 -10.79 -15.69 -11.88
N TYR A 362 -10.89 -14.38 -11.95
CA TYR A 362 -11.75 -13.60 -11.05
C TYR A 362 -13.23 -14.01 -11.02
N TRP A 363 -13.76 -14.54 -12.10
CA TRP A 363 -15.15 -15.01 -12.14
C TRP A 363 -15.43 -16.17 -11.20
N GLU A 364 -14.43 -17.01 -10.94
CA GLU A 364 -14.53 -18.19 -10.10
C GLU A 364 -14.00 -17.92 -8.67
N TYR A 365 -13.51 -16.71 -8.37
CA TYR A 365 -13.07 -16.37 -7.02
C TYR A 365 -14.24 -16.35 -6.04
N PRO A 366 -14.21 -17.10 -4.93
CA PRO A 366 -13.14 -17.97 -4.41
C PRO A 366 -13.52 -19.48 -4.46
N ILE A 367 -14.03 -19.98 -5.55
CA ILE A 367 -14.43 -21.40 -5.66
C ILE A 367 -13.22 -22.32 -5.59
N TYR A 368 -12.14 -22.00 -6.33
CA TYR A 368 -10.88 -22.73 -6.37
C TYR A 368 -11.02 -24.23 -6.60
N LYS A 369 -11.77 -24.59 -7.63
CA LYS A 369 -11.89 -25.96 -8.13
C LYS A 369 -11.14 -26.09 -9.44
N VAL A 370 -10.46 -27.23 -9.62
CA VAL A 370 -9.75 -27.51 -10.85
C VAL A 370 -10.68 -27.45 -12.05
N SER A 371 -10.31 -26.67 -13.06
CA SER A 371 -11.12 -26.51 -14.26
C SER A 371 -11.18 -27.79 -15.08
N GLN A 372 -12.39 -28.28 -15.35
CA GLN A 372 -12.61 -29.44 -16.23
C GLN A 372 -12.12 -29.16 -17.66
N ARG A 373 -12.19 -27.91 -18.11
CA ARG A 373 -11.73 -27.50 -19.44
C ARG A 373 -10.22 -27.53 -19.61
N LEU A 374 -9.46 -27.45 -18.50
CA LEU A 374 -8.00 -27.58 -18.49
C LEU A 374 -7.53 -29.03 -18.34
N GLY A 375 -8.44 -29.98 -18.16
CA GLY A 375 -8.13 -31.41 -17.98
C GLY A 375 -8.62 -31.99 -16.65
N GLY A 376 -9.27 -31.19 -15.82
CA GLY A 376 -9.84 -31.62 -14.55
C GLY A 376 -8.82 -32.15 -13.54
N ASP A 377 -9.30 -32.80 -12.49
CA ASP A 377 -8.48 -33.37 -11.42
C ASP A 377 -7.42 -34.38 -11.91
N SER A 378 -7.77 -35.18 -12.91
CA SER A 378 -6.82 -36.13 -13.49
C SER A 378 -5.68 -35.45 -14.23
N GLY A 379 -5.98 -34.38 -14.96
CA GLY A 379 -4.98 -33.60 -15.70
C GLY A 379 -4.01 -32.88 -14.77
N VAL A 380 -4.51 -32.16 -13.75
CA VAL A 380 -3.63 -31.47 -12.81
C VAL A 380 -2.80 -32.46 -11.98
N ARG A 381 -3.39 -33.62 -11.59
CA ARG A 381 -2.64 -34.67 -10.89
C ARG A 381 -1.50 -35.24 -11.76
N ALA A 382 -1.78 -35.51 -13.02
CA ALA A 382 -0.77 -35.98 -13.96
C ALA A 382 0.35 -34.95 -14.16
N LEU A 383 0.01 -33.68 -14.32
CA LEU A 383 0.98 -32.56 -14.41
C LEU A 383 1.91 -32.51 -13.19
N ILE A 384 1.33 -32.50 -11.98
CA ILE A 384 2.10 -32.37 -10.74
C ILE A 384 2.97 -33.62 -10.52
N GLN A 385 2.43 -34.83 -10.67
CA GLN A 385 3.19 -36.07 -10.53
C GLN A 385 4.35 -36.14 -11.54
N ARG A 386 4.10 -35.79 -12.80
CA ARG A 386 5.15 -35.75 -13.82
C ARG A 386 6.20 -34.67 -13.49
N GLY A 387 5.77 -33.49 -13.08
CA GLY A 387 6.67 -32.41 -12.68
C GLY A 387 7.55 -32.79 -11.48
N HIS A 388 6.98 -33.39 -10.43
CA HIS A 388 7.71 -33.90 -9.28
C HIS A 388 8.73 -34.99 -9.69
N SER A 389 8.35 -35.88 -10.59
CA SER A 389 9.28 -36.90 -11.09
C SER A 389 10.49 -36.34 -11.82
N LEU A 390 10.38 -35.14 -12.38
CA LEU A 390 11.47 -34.37 -12.99
C LEU A 390 12.22 -33.50 -11.96
N GLY A 391 11.60 -33.15 -10.83
CA GLY A 391 12.17 -32.33 -9.76
C GLY A 391 11.55 -30.94 -9.58
N PHE A 392 10.56 -30.55 -10.38
CA PHE A 392 9.86 -29.27 -10.28
C PHE A 392 9.07 -29.13 -8.97
N ARG A 393 8.80 -27.87 -8.59
CA ARG A 393 7.96 -27.49 -7.45
C ARG A 393 6.81 -26.59 -7.91
N PHE A 394 5.61 -26.81 -7.37
CA PHE A 394 4.38 -26.21 -7.87
C PHE A 394 3.77 -25.20 -6.89
N LEU A 395 3.36 -24.05 -7.44
CA LEU A 395 2.81 -22.91 -6.74
C LEU A 395 1.49 -22.48 -7.41
N PRO A 396 0.32 -23.04 -7.05
CA PRO A 396 -0.98 -22.54 -7.53
C PRO A 396 -1.35 -21.21 -6.90
N MET A 397 -2.09 -20.38 -7.63
CA MET A 397 -2.52 -19.05 -7.23
C MET A 397 -3.91 -19.05 -6.61
N PHE A 398 -4.08 -18.23 -5.57
CA PHE A 398 -5.35 -17.97 -4.89
C PHE A 398 -5.54 -16.47 -4.71
N GLY A 399 -6.73 -15.94 -5.01
CA GLY A 399 -7.07 -14.53 -4.78
C GLY A 399 -7.39 -14.26 -3.32
N MET A 400 -6.40 -13.87 -2.56
CA MET A 400 -6.47 -13.76 -1.11
C MET A 400 -7.60 -12.86 -0.60
N ASN A 401 -7.80 -11.71 -1.26
CA ASN A 401 -8.71 -10.67 -0.81
C ASN A 401 -9.87 -10.41 -1.80
N GLY A 402 -10.14 -11.32 -2.71
CA GLY A 402 -11.15 -11.12 -3.75
C GLY A 402 -12.25 -12.18 -3.76
N ALA A 403 -13.50 -11.75 -3.98
CA ALA A 403 -14.65 -12.65 -4.14
C ALA A 403 -15.67 -12.07 -5.12
N ASN A 404 -16.20 -12.93 -5.99
CA ASN A 404 -17.33 -12.58 -6.86
C ASN A 404 -18.65 -12.68 -6.09
N ASP A 405 -19.37 -11.59 -5.94
CA ASP A 405 -20.62 -11.52 -5.17
C ASP A 405 -21.82 -12.19 -5.88
N LYS A 406 -21.66 -12.60 -7.15
CA LYS A 406 -22.68 -13.34 -7.91
C LYS A 406 -22.65 -14.84 -7.66
N LEU A 407 -21.62 -15.34 -6.97
CA LEU A 407 -21.53 -16.77 -6.66
C LEU A 407 -22.47 -17.17 -5.54
N ALA A 408 -23.07 -18.35 -5.64
CA ALA A 408 -24.02 -18.86 -4.65
C ALA A 408 -23.41 -18.97 -3.23
N ASP A 409 -22.13 -19.28 -3.15
CA ASP A 409 -21.40 -19.42 -1.88
C ASP A 409 -21.05 -18.09 -1.22
N PHE A 410 -21.21 -16.95 -1.90
CA PHE A 410 -20.84 -15.63 -1.37
C PHE A 410 -21.51 -15.32 -0.03
N SER A 411 -22.75 -15.75 0.14
CA SER A 411 -23.50 -15.57 1.40
C SER A 411 -22.82 -16.17 2.63
N LYS A 412 -21.90 -17.13 2.47
CA LYS A 412 -21.19 -17.80 3.57
C LYS A 412 -20.10 -16.91 4.20
N PHE A 413 -19.64 -15.89 3.48
CA PHE A 413 -18.58 -14.98 3.89
C PHE A 413 -18.84 -13.52 3.50
N ALA A 414 -20.07 -13.16 3.16
CA ALA A 414 -20.44 -11.79 2.78
C ALA A 414 -20.17 -10.76 3.90
N ASP A 415 -20.20 -11.20 5.16
CA ASP A 415 -19.85 -10.41 6.34
C ASP A 415 -18.39 -9.91 6.31
N ALA A 416 -17.53 -10.61 5.58
CA ALA A 416 -16.11 -10.26 5.43
C ALA A 416 -15.81 -9.24 4.32
N THR A 417 -16.81 -8.78 3.57
CA THR A 417 -16.60 -7.67 2.62
C THR A 417 -15.98 -6.48 3.32
N THR A 418 -14.91 -5.89 2.76
CA THR A 418 -14.24 -4.74 3.38
C THR A 418 -15.16 -3.53 3.45
N ALA A 419 -14.96 -2.74 4.49
CA ALA A 419 -15.54 -1.41 4.61
C ALA A 419 -14.48 -0.49 5.25
N ASP A 420 -14.18 0.63 4.59
CA ASP A 420 -13.27 1.62 5.11
C ASP A 420 -13.82 2.31 6.36
N VAL A 421 -13.04 3.23 6.91
CA VAL A 421 -13.43 3.97 8.13
C VAL A 421 -14.68 4.83 7.95
N ASP A 422 -15.02 5.18 6.73
CA ASP A 422 -16.21 5.95 6.37
C ASP A 422 -17.39 5.03 5.98
N GLY A 423 -17.19 3.71 6.00
CA GLY A 423 -18.20 2.69 5.70
C GLY A 423 -18.32 2.32 4.23
N ASN A 424 -17.44 2.83 3.36
CA ASN A 424 -17.45 2.48 1.95
C ASN A 424 -16.87 1.10 1.72
N SER A 425 -17.52 0.33 0.84
CA SER A 425 -17.04 -0.96 0.37
C SER A 425 -16.21 -0.77 -0.90
N PHE A 426 -15.11 -1.49 -1.01
CA PHE A 426 -14.30 -1.48 -2.23
C PHE A 426 -14.67 -2.62 -3.15
N GLY A 427 -14.80 -2.29 -4.44
CA GLY A 427 -14.87 -3.25 -5.52
C GLY A 427 -13.48 -3.67 -5.97
N LEU A 428 -13.36 -4.91 -6.41
CA LEU A 428 -12.19 -5.42 -7.11
C LEU A 428 -12.54 -5.57 -8.59
N ASP A 429 -13.04 -4.50 -9.19
CA ASP A 429 -13.39 -4.47 -10.61
C ASP A 429 -12.11 -4.27 -11.42
N TRP A 430 -11.31 -5.32 -11.47
CA TRP A 430 -9.98 -5.31 -12.05
C TRP A 430 -10.01 -5.30 -13.56
N VAL A 431 -11.05 -5.88 -14.12
CA VAL A 431 -11.23 -6.10 -15.54
C VAL A 431 -12.29 -5.16 -16.08
N ASP A 432 -11.90 -4.27 -16.97
CA ASP A 432 -12.78 -3.38 -17.74
C ASP A 432 -12.89 -3.93 -19.17
N TRP A 433 -13.65 -4.99 -19.31
CA TRP A 433 -13.72 -5.78 -20.55
C TRP A 433 -14.59 -5.18 -21.65
N ASP A 434 -15.59 -4.40 -21.26
CA ASP A 434 -16.52 -3.75 -22.17
C ASP A 434 -16.28 -2.24 -22.28
N ASN A 435 -15.23 -1.75 -21.55
CA ASN A 435 -14.80 -0.35 -21.53
C ASN A 435 -15.87 0.61 -20.97
N ASP A 436 -16.67 0.14 -20.02
CA ASP A 436 -17.69 0.93 -19.32
C ASP A 436 -17.16 1.65 -18.06
N ARG A 437 -15.86 1.64 -17.85
CA ARG A 437 -15.15 2.17 -16.68
C ARG A 437 -15.33 1.33 -15.41
N ARG A 438 -15.42 0.02 -15.57
CA ARG A 438 -15.49 -0.96 -14.47
C ARG A 438 -16.76 -0.84 -13.64
N MET A 439 -17.90 -0.71 -14.31
CA MET A 439 -19.20 -0.54 -13.68
C MET A 439 -19.86 -1.83 -13.19
N GLU A 440 -19.28 -3.01 -13.45
CA GLU A 440 -19.86 -4.31 -13.08
C GLU A 440 -20.09 -4.47 -11.59
N GLY A 441 -19.18 -3.98 -10.77
CA GLY A 441 -19.27 -3.98 -9.30
C GLY A 441 -19.41 -5.37 -8.63
N TRP A 442 -19.13 -6.45 -9.35
CA TRP A 442 -19.31 -7.82 -8.86
C TRP A 442 -18.16 -8.32 -7.99
N GLY A 443 -16.95 -7.87 -8.24
CA GLY A 443 -15.77 -8.20 -7.43
C GLY A 443 -15.77 -7.44 -6.12
N LYS A 444 -15.75 -8.14 -5.00
CA LYS A 444 -15.67 -7.55 -3.66
C LYS A 444 -14.31 -7.77 -3.05
N TYR A 445 -13.81 -6.73 -2.40
CA TYR A 445 -12.61 -6.84 -1.57
C TYR A 445 -12.97 -7.47 -0.23
N MET A 446 -12.18 -8.46 0.20
CA MET A 446 -12.48 -9.28 1.37
C MET A 446 -11.42 -9.09 2.46
N ASN A 447 -11.83 -9.21 3.73
CA ASN A 447 -10.98 -9.03 4.90
C ASN A 447 -10.68 -10.36 5.59
N LEU A 448 -9.44 -10.82 5.54
CA LEU A 448 -8.97 -12.04 6.23
C LEU A 448 -9.00 -11.95 7.76
N GLY A 449 -9.12 -10.75 8.33
CA GLY A 449 -9.35 -10.57 9.76
C GLY A 449 -10.70 -11.12 10.23
N VAL A 450 -11.66 -11.30 9.31
CA VAL A 450 -12.97 -11.89 9.58
C VAL A 450 -12.90 -13.41 9.40
N ASP A 451 -13.35 -14.13 10.41
CA ASP A 451 -13.17 -15.58 10.51
C ASP A 451 -13.86 -16.37 9.38
N SER A 452 -15.06 -15.94 8.94
CA SER A 452 -15.80 -16.59 7.84
C SER A 452 -14.96 -16.69 6.56
N TRP A 453 -14.33 -15.59 6.16
CA TRP A 453 -13.47 -15.55 4.99
C TRP A 453 -12.15 -16.30 5.19
N ARG A 454 -11.50 -16.08 6.34
CA ARG A 454 -10.22 -16.74 6.61
C ARG A 454 -10.38 -18.27 6.63
N ASN A 455 -11.42 -18.80 7.30
CA ASN A 455 -11.69 -20.22 7.33
C ASN A 455 -12.00 -20.80 5.95
N TRP A 456 -12.73 -20.04 5.11
CA TRP A 456 -12.96 -20.42 3.73
C TRP A 456 -11.66 -20.58 2.97
N MET A 457 -10.78 -19.57 3.04
CA MET A 457 -9.49 -19.58 2.34
C MET A 457 -8.56 -20.70 2.85
N VAL A 458 -8.46 -20.89 4.17
CA VAL A 458 -7.70 -22.01 4.75
C VAL A 458 -8.22 -23.34 4.20
N GLY A 459 -9.53 -23.52 4.13
CA GLY A 459 -10.14 -24.74 3.59
C GLY A 459 -9.80 -24.98 2.12
N ARG A 460 -9.89 -23.93 1.27
CA ARG A 460 -9.60 -24.07 -0.17
C ARG A 460 -8.13 -24.35 -0.46
N ILE A 461 -7.22 -23.65 0.23
CA ILE A 461 -5.78 -23.86 0.08
C ILE A 461 -5.39 -25.25 0.61
N SER A 462 -5.90 -25.66 1.79
CA SER A 462 -5.67 -26.99 2.35
C SER A 462 -6.12 -28.10 1.40
N GLU A 463 -7.31 -27.97 0.79
CA GLU A 463 -7.82 -28.95 -0.17
C GLU A 463 -6.89 -29.14 -1.37
N MET A 464 -6.32 -28.04 -1.89
CA MET A 464 -5.39 -28.12 -3.02
C MET A 464 -4.08 -28.83 -2.63
N ILE A 465 -3.54 -28.52 -1.47
CA ILE A 465 -2.32 -29.14 -0.95
C ILE A 465 -2.55 -30.66 -0.72
N GLU A 466 -3.61 -31.03 0.00
CA GLU A 466 -3.91 -32.42 0.37
C GLU A 466 -4.22 -33.30 -0.86
N ARG A 467 -4.91 -32.74 -1.86
CA ARG A 467 -5.35 -33.51 -3.02
C ARG A 467 -4.27 -33.72 -4.07
N PHE A 468 -3.38 -32.73 -4.20
CA PHE A 468 -2.45 -32.69 -5.34
C PHE A 468 -0.98 -32.60 -4.95
N ASP A 469 -0.67 -32.50 -3.63
CA ASP A 469 0.70 -32.47 -3.12
C ASP A 469 1.53 -31.29 -3.70
N VAL A 470 0.92 -30.09 -3.76
CA VAL A 470 1.60 -28.89 -4.21
C VAL A 470 2.59 -28.37 -3.18
N ASP A 471 3.67 -27.73 -3.61
CA ASP A 471 4.83 -27.35 -2.78
C ASP A 471 4.69 -25.95 -2.17
N GLY A 472 3.76 -25.15 -2.67
CA GLY A 472 3.50 -23.80 -2.20
C GLY A 472 2.11 -23.33 -2.56
N TYR A 473 1.76 -22.14 -2.09
CA TYR A 473 0.56 -21.40 -2.50
C TYR A 473 0.90 -19.93 -2.66
N PHE A 474 0.34 -19.33 -3.69
CA PHE A 474 0.48 -17.91 -3.98
C PHE A 474 -0.77 -17.17 -3.57
N LEU A 475 -0.61 -16.07 -2.85
CA LEU A 475 -1.65 -15.19 -2.37
C LEU A 475 -1.69 -13.90 -3.21
N ASP A 476 -2.58 -13.87 -4.19
CA ASP A 476 -2.85 -12.71 -5.02
C ASP A 476 -3.38 -11.55 -4.17
N ILE A 477 -2.96 -10.32 -4.48
CA ILE A 477 -3.39 -9.10 -3.78
C ILE A 477 -2.94 -9.06 -2.29
N SER A 478 -1.90 -9.79 -1.92
CA SER A 478 -1.47 -9.85 -0.51
C SER A 478 -0.96 -8.50 0.03
N GLY A 479 -0.46 -7.62 -0.84
CA GLY A 479 -0.08 -6.25 -0.48
C GLY A 479 -1.26 -5.29 -0.31
N GLY A 480 -2.46 -5.69 -0.67
CA GLY A 480 -3.67 -4.89 -0.51
C GLY A 480 -4.12 -4.83 0.95
N TRP A 481 -3.89 -3.71 1.59
CA TRP A 481 -4.32 -3.43 2.96
C TRP A 481 -5.23 -2.20 2.99
N GLN A 482 -6.23 -2.23 3.86
CA GLN A 482 -7.14 -1.10 4.08
C GLN A 482 -7.38 -0.93 5.57
N ASN A 483 -7.51 0.32 6.04
CA ASN A 483 -8.01 0.57 7.37
C ASN A 483 -9.51 0.24 7.41
N ASN A 484 -9.84 -0.87 8.01
CA ASN A 484 -11.14 -1.53 7.89
C ASN A 484 -11.95 -1.39 9.18
N THR A 485 -13.28 -1.23 9.05
CA THR A 485 -14.17 -1.10 10.21
C THR A 485 -14.51 -2.42 10.90
N LYS A 486 -14.11 -3.56 10.34
CA LYS A 486 -14.47 -4.89 10.85
C LYS A 486 -13.34 -5.56 11.62
N ALA A 487 -12.13 -5.60 11.04
CA ALA A 487 -10.98 -6.28 11.63
C ALA A 487 -9.66 -5.84 10.97
N ASP A 488 -8.53 -6.17 11.59
CA ASP A 488 -7.20 -5.96 11.05
C ASP A 488 -6.88 -6.95 9.92
N MET A 489 -6.63 -6.41 8.72
CA MET A 489 -6.29 -7.23 7.55
C MET A 489 -4.90 -7.83 7.63
N HIS A 490 -3.92 -7.13 8.22
CA HIS A 490 -2.56 -7.65 8.41
C HIS A 490 -2.55 -8.84 9.37
N GLU A 491 -3.21 -8.69 10.50
CA GLU A 491 -3.39 -9.78 11.46
C GLU A 491 -4.15 -10.96 10.86
N GLY A 492 -5.16 -10.69 10.01
CA GLY A 492 -5.88 -11.71 9.26
C GLY A 492 -4.96 -12.52 8.34
N THR A 493 -4.09 -11.86 7.60
CA THR A 493 -3.07 -12.50 6.76
C THR A 493 -2.10 -13.34 7.59
N ARG A 494 -1.65 -12.78 8.72
CA ARG A 494 -0.77 -13.50 9.66
C ARG A 494 -1.40 -14.79 10.16
N ARG A 495 -2.68 -14.75 10.56
CA ARG A 495 -3.42 -15.93 11.02
C ARG A 495 -3.60 -16.97 9.91
N LEU A 496 -4.00 -16.56 8.70
CA LEU A 496 -4.13 -17.46 7.56
C LEU A 496 -2.85 -18.25 7.33
N VAL A 497 -1.72 -17.54 7.21
CA VAL A 497 -0.42 -18.18 6.93
C VAL A 497 0.04 -19.04 8.11
N ALA A 498 -0.20 -18.62 9.36
CA ALA A 498 0.15 -19.40 10.54
C ALA A 498 -0.65 -20.72 10.62
N GLU A 499 -1.95 -20.69 10.34
CA GLU A 499 -2.81 -21.89 10.33
C GLU A 499 -2.38 -22.88 9.23
N LEU A 500 -2.09 -22.37 8.02
CA LEU A 500 -1.61 -23.21 6.93
C LEU A 500 -0.23 -23.80 7.20
N ARG A 501 0.69 -23.02 7.78
CA ARG A 501 2.03 -23.49 8.15
C ARG A 501 2.00 -24.55 9.25
N GLN A 502 1.08 -24.42 10.21
CA GLN A 502 0.90 -25.43 11.23
C GLN A 502 0.44 -26.77 10.63
N LYS A 503 -0.43 -26.74 9.62
CA LYS A 503 -0.91 -27.94 8.93
C LYS A 503 0.13 -28.50 7.95
N PHE A 504 0.84 -27.62 7.24
CA PHE A 504 1.72 -27.94 6.12
C PHE A 504 3.08 -27.22 6.27
N PRO A 505 3.94 -27.64 7.21
CA PRO A 505 5.16 -26.91 7.56
C PRO A 505 6.20 -26.84 6.43
N HIS A 506 6.08 -27.67 5.39
CA HIS A 506 7.02 -27.71 4.26
C HIS A 506 6.51 -26.99 3.01
N VAL A 507 5.33 -26.38 3.10
CA VAL A 507 4.68 -25.67 1.99
C VAL A 507 5.06 -24.19 2.03
N LEU A 508 5.51 -23.63 0.91
CA LEU A 508 5.93 -22.24 0.79
C LEU A 508 4.73 -21.31 0.66
N ALA A 509 4.67 -20.26 1.47
CA ALA A 509 3.75 -19.15 1.29
C ALA A 509 4.39 -18.05 0.45
N VAL A 510 3.70 -17.59 -0.58
CA VAL A 510 4.17 -16.54 -1.50
C VAL A 510 3.09 -15.49 -1.66
N GLY A 511 3.45 -14.22 -1.79
CA GLY A 511 2.49 -13.14 -1.99
C GLY A 511 2.70 -12.33 -3.27
N GLU A 512 1.72 -11.51 -3.60
CA GLU A 512 1.81 -10.47 -4.60
C GLU A 512 2.02 -9.13 -3.91
N PHE A 513 3.02 -8.38 -4.33
CA PHE A 513 3.43 -7.11 -3.72
C PHE A 513 3.74 -7.20 -2.22
N SER A 514 4.44 -6.21 -1.71
CA SER A 514 4.84 -6.18 -0.32
C SER A 514 4.75 -4.77 0.25
N TYR A 515 4.47 -4.70 1.52
CA TYR A 515 4.87 -3.60 2.39
C TYR A 515 5.77 -4.19 3.49
N ASP A 516 6.57 -3.35 4.12
CA ASP A 516 7.67 -3.75 5.01
C ASP A 516 7.29 -4.81 6.05
N ALA A 517 6.24 -4.56 6.82
CA ALA A 517 5.79 -5.47 7.89
C ALA A 517 5.34 -6.85 7.37
N LEU A 518 4.84 -6.92 6.12
CA LEU A 518 4.36 -8.18 5.53
C LEU A 518 5.50 -9.20 5.37
N MET A 519 6.75 -8.74 5.30
CA MET A 519 7.93 -9.61 5.25
C MET A 519 8.11 -10.48 6.51
N SER A 520 7.46 -10.14 7.62
CA SER A 520 7.41 -11.01 8.80
C SER A 520 6.56 -12.27 8.59
N ILE A 521 5.67 -12.25 7.59
CA ILE A 521 4.67 -13.29 7.31
C ILE A 521 5.02 -14.08 6.05
N LEU A 522 5.34 -13.38 4.98
CA LEU A 522 5.61 -13.95 3.66
C LEU A 522 7.07 -13.74 3.28
N PRO A 523 7.80 -14.81 2.90
CA PRO A 523 9.22 -14.71 2.55
C PRO A 523 9.48 -14.39 1.08
N VAL A 524 8.50 -14.55 0.20
CA VAL A 524 8.66 -14.44 -1.26
C VAL A 524 7.50 -13.67 -1.87
N TYR A 525 7.82 -12.82 -2.86
CA TYR A 525 6.84 -11.95 -3.51
C TYR A 525 6.95 -11.93 -5.02
N GLN A 526 5.82 -11.80 -5.68
CA GLN A 526 5.74 -11.37 -7.06
C GLN A 526 5.64 -9.84 -7.11
N ILE A 527 6.52 -9.17 -7.85
CA ILE A 527 6.57 -7.70 -7.92
C ILE A 527 6.69 -7.20 -9.36
N PHE A 528 6.21 -6.00 -9.62
CA PHE A 528 6.41 -5.35 -10.91
C PHE A 528 7.87 -4.95 -11.12
N PRO A 529 8.52 -5.37 -12.22
CA PRO A 529 9.91 -5.01 -12.51
C PRO A 529 10.14 -3.50 -12.60
N SER A 530 9.12 -2.75 -13.05
CA SER A 530 9.20 -1.31 -13.24
C SER A 530 9.28 -0.51 -11.94
N ARG A 531 8.89 -1.09 -10.81
CA ARG A 531 8.94 -0.45 -9.50
C ARG A 531 10.26 -0.70 -8.77
N GLY A 532 10.98 -1.73 -9.20
CA GLY A 532 12.13 -2.21 -8.44
C GLY A 532 11.72 -2.91 -7.16
N TYR A 533 12.68 -3.48 -6.48
CA TYR A 533 12.52 -4.07 -5.16
C TYR A 533 13.46 -3.32 -4.21
N PRO A 534 12.99 -2.77 -3.09
CA PRO A 534 13.85 -2.00 -2.22
C PRO A 534 15.08 -2.82 -1.85
N PRO A 535 16.30 -2.32 -2.03
CA PRO A 535 17.51 -3.05 -1.64
C PRO A 535 17.47 -3.52 -0.19
N ALA A 536 16.85 -2.72 0.69
CA ALA A 536 16.66 -3.08 2.09
C ALA A 536 15.82 -4.36 2.30
N PHE A 537 14.86 -4.66 1.43
CA PHE A 537 14.01 -5.85 1.54
C PHE A 537 14.76 -7.15 1.26
N GLN A 538 15.84 -7.07 0.47
CA GLN A 538 16.65 -8.24 0.10
C GLN A 538 17.29 -8.92 1.30
N LYS A 539 17.51 -8.18 2.37
CA LYS A 539 17.99 -8.74 3.64
C LYS A 539 17.00 -9.78 4.19
N TYR A 540 15.70 -9.67 3.85
CA TYR A 540 14.62 -10.41 4.49
C TYR A 540 13.83 -11.32 3.56
N ALA A 541 13.69 -10.97 2.28
CA ALA A 541 12.79 -11.64 1.34
C ALA A 541 13.43 -11.81 -0.05
N ARG A 542 12.76 -12.58 -0.90
CA ARG A 542 13.09 -12.74 -2.33
C ARG A 542 11.90 -12.39 -3.18
N SER A 543 12.14 -12.05 -4.44
CA SER A 543 11.07 -11.71 -5.37
C SER A 543 11.29 -12.31 -6.75
N PHE A 544 10.20 -12.44 -7.50
CA PHE A 544 10.19 -12.79 -8.91
C PHE A 544 9.29 -11.82 -9.68
N GLU A 545 9.41 -11.84 -11.01
CA GLU A 545 8.78 -10.81 -11.83
C GLU A 545 7.29 -11.07 -12.03
N HIS A 546 6.53 -9.98 -11.92
CA HIS A 546 5.14 -9.91 -12.31
C HIS A 546 5.06 -9.31 -13.72
N LEU A 547 4.73 -10.12 -14.69
CA LEU A 547 4.63 -9.70 -16.08
C LEU A 547 3.18 -9.40 -16.44
N SER A 548 2.83 -8.13 -16.46
CA SER A 548 1.46 -7.65 -16.74
C SER A 548 1.43 -6.76 -17.97
N HIS A 549 1.33 -7.37 -19.13
CA HIS A 549 1.03 -6.64 -20.36
C HIS A 549 -0.12 -7.34 -21.09
N PRO A 550 -1.28 -6.70 -21.24
CA PRO A 550 -2.39 -7.27 -21.98
C PRO A 550 -2.02 -7.48 -23.44
N ALA A 551 -2.39 -8.60 -24.00
CA ALA A 551 -2.29 -8.82 -25.45
C ALA A 551 -3.24 -7.87 -26.17
N PRO A 552 -2.83 -7.27 -27.30
CA PRO A 552 -3.71 -6.39 -28.07
C PRO A 552 -5.04 -7.06 -28.43
N GLY A 553 -6.15 -6.41 -28.13
CA GLY A 553 -7.50 -6.88 -28.45
C GLY A 553 -8.07 -7.94 -27.52
N ARG A 554 -7.38 -8.31 -26.43
CA ARG A 554 -7.86 -9.32 -25.45
C ARG A 554 -8.24 -8.76 -24.10
N GLY A 555 -8.05 -7.45 -23.88
CA GLY A 555 -8.28 -6.79 -22.61
C GLY A 555 -7.24 -7.16 -21.55
N SER A 556 -7.21 -6.39 -20.47
CA SER A 556 -6.42 -6.72 -19.28
C SER A 556 -7.27 -7.52 -18.32
N SER A 557 -6.75 -8.62 -17.82
CA SER A 557 -7.47 -9.48 -16.88
C SER A 557 -6.68 -9.76 -15.62
N GLY A 558 -5.57 -9.05 -15.42
CA GLY A 558 -4.59 -9.45 -14.42
C GLY A 558 -3.85 -10.74 -14.78
N VAL A 559 -4.35 -11.48 -15.78
CA VAL A 559 -3.62 -12.58 -16.41
C VAL A 559 -2.67 -11.99 -17.44
N HIS A 560 -1.39 -12.28 -17.30
CA HIS A 560 -0.35 -11.68 -18.10
C HIS A 560 -0.34 -12.28 -19.49
N GLU A 561 -0.83 -11.52 -20.44
CA GLU A 561 -1.00 -11.91 -21.84
C GLU A 561 0.15 -11.40 -22.70
N SER A 562 1.27 -10.98 -22.13
CA SER A 562 2.39 -10.56 -22.95
C SER A 562 3.01 -11.76 -23.64
N GLY A 563 2.81 -11.83 -24.94
CA GLY A 563 3.71 -12.62 -25.76
C GLY A 563 5.13 -12.04 -25.64
N PHE A 564 6.16 -12.88 -25.74
CA PHE A 564 7.55 -12.47 -25.67
C PHE A 564 7.96 -11.41 -26.70
N GLY A 565 7.19 -11.19 -27.75
CA GLY A 565 7.45 -10.13 -28.72
C GLY A 565 7.45 -8.71 -28.17
N HIS A 566 7.02 -8.51 -26.93
CA HIS A 566 7.04 -7.24 -26.24
C HIS A 566 7.95 -7.23 -25.00
N PHE A 567 8.55 -8.36 -24.68
CA PHE A 567 9.39 -8.56 -23.52
C PHE A 567 10.83 -8.81 -23.97
N GLN A 568 11.71 -7.88 -23.66
CA GLN A 568 13.15 -8.13 -23.73
C GLN A 568 13.60 -8.65 -22.38
N PRO A 569 14.09 -9.91 -22.30
CA PRO A 569 14.59 -10.44 -21.04
C PRO A 569 15.89 -9.73 -20.70
N GLU A 570 15.82 -8.70 -19.91
CA GLU A 570 17.00 -8.13 -19.28
C GLU A 570 17.27 -8.88 -17.99
N VAL A 571 18.34 -9.67 -17.99
CA VAL A 571 18.94 -10.12 -16.73
C VAL A 571 19.60 -8.88 -16.12
N ARG A 572 18.84 -8.15 -15.33
CA ARG A 572 19.36 -6.96 -14.64
C ARG A 572 20.33 -7.45 -13.58
N LYS A 573 21.62 -7.20 -13.78
CA LYS A 573 22.70 -7.63 -12.87
C LYS A 573 22.54 -7.13 -11.44
N GLU A 574 21.80 -6.06 -11.25
CA GLU A 574 21.63 -5.37 -9.97
C GLU A 574 20.31 -5.68 -9.25
N GLN A 575 19.39 -6.38 -9.89
CA GLN A 575 18.12 -6.74 -9.25
C GLN A 575 18.16 -8.17 -8.71
N LEU A 576 17.79 -8.32 -7.45
CA LEU A 576 17.65 -9.63 -6.80
C LEU A 576 16.28 -10.29 -7.10
N VAL A 577 15.68 -9.92 -8.22
CA VAL A 577 14.48 -10.57 -8.73
C VAL A 577 14.88 -11.84 -9.45
N MET A 578 14.23 -12.95 -9.12
CA MET A 578 14.42 -14.20 -9.84
C MET A 578 13.89 -14.08 -11.27
N PRO A 579 14.66 -14.50 -12.29
CA PRO A 579 14.17 -14.55 -13.67
C PRO A 579 12.86 -15.32 -13.76
N THR A 580 11.91 -14.80 -14.55
CA THR A 580 10.59 -15.40 -14.73
C THR A 580 10.29 -15.59 -16.21
N ILE A 581 9.86 -16.78 -16.58
CA ILE A 581 9.31 -17.09 -17.91
C ILE A 581 7.80 -17.13 -17.78
N THR A 582 7.10 -16.33 -18.57
CA THR A 582 5.63 -16.40 -18.66
C THR A 582 5.23 -17.13 -19.93
N VAL A 583 4.43 -18.17 -19.78
CA VAL A 583 3.93 -19.00 -20.89
C VAL A 583 2.44 -18.77 -21.05
N VAL A 584 2.07 -18.10 -22.12
CA VAL A 584 0.71 -17.84 -22.54
C VAL A 584 0.55 -18.17 -24.02
N ASP A 585 -0.62 -18.64 -24.42
CA ASP A 585 -0.98 -18.86 -25.81
C ASP A 585 0.10 -19.63 -26.61
N ASP A 586 0.61 -19.04 -27.67
CA ASP A 586 1.63 -19.64 -28.54
C ASP A 586 3.09 -19.34 -28.11
N THR A 587 3.30 -18.80 -26.91
CA THR A 587 4.63 -18.44 -26.40
C THR A 587 5.61 -19.60 -26.52
N PHE A 588 5.22 -20.78 -26.05
CA PHE A 588 6.08 -21.96 -26.11
C PHE A 588 6.43 -22.39 -27.54
N ASP A 589 5.54 -22.17 -28.51
CA ASP A 589 5.78 -22.56 -29.90
C ASP A 589 6.69 -21.58 -30.66
N LYS A 590 6.47 -20.28 -30.43
CA LYS A 590 7.15 -19.23 -31.19
C LYS A 590 8.45 -18.73 -30.56
N TYR A 591 8.55 -18.79 -29.22
CA TYR A 591 9.59 -18.06 -28.49
C TYR A 591 10.47 -18.94 -27.60
N ARG A 592 10.61 -20.24 -27.91
CA ARG A 592 11.52 -21.15 -27.18
C ARG A 592 12.95 -20.64 -27.12
N HIS A 593 13.42 -19.94 -28.16
CA HIS A 593 14.78 -19.39 -28.18
C HIS A 593 14.94 -18.30 -27.11
N VAL A 594 13.94 -17.41 -26.92
CA VAL A 594 13.95 -16.39 -25.87
C VAL A 594 13.85 -17.03 -24.48
N MET A 595 12.99 -18.04 -24.34
CA MET A 595 12.92 -18.82 -23.10
C MET A 595 14.27 -19.45 -22.74
N ALA A 596 14.98 -20.01 -23.74
CA ALA A 596 16.32 -20.60 -23.54
C ALA A 596 17.34 -19.54 -23.09
N GLU A 597 17.28 -18.31 -23.63
CA GLU A 597 18.15 -17.20 -23.22
C GLU A 597 17.90 -16.80 -21.76
N ILE A 598 16.64 -16.71 -21.33
CA ILE A 598 16.27 -16.43 -19.94
C ILE A 598 16.80 -17.53 -19.01
N ILE A 599 16.63 -18.79 -19.41
CA ILE A 599 17.14 -19.95 -18.65
C ILE A 599 18.66 -19.90 -18.54
N ALA A 600 19.37 -19.62 -19.62
CA ALA A 600 20.83 -19.52 -19.63
C ALA A 600 21.30 -18.40 -18.67
N ALA A 601 20.62 -17.27 -18.68
CA ALA A 601 20.89 -16.18 -17.77
C ALA A 601 20.62 -16.55 -16.30
N ALA A 602 19.52 -17.26 -16.03
CA ALA A 602 19.21 -17.76 -14.69
C ALA A 602 20.27 -18.75 -14.18
N LYS A 603 20.71 -19.68 -15.04
CA LYS A 603 21.82 -20.62 -14.74
C LYS A 603 23.10 -19.88 -14.39
N THR A 604 23.52 -18.93 -15.24
CA THR A 604 24.74 -18.13 -15.02
C THR A 604 24.70 -17.41 -13.69
N ARG A 605 23.57 -16.76 -13.37
CA ARG A 605 23.38 -16.05 -12.11
C ARG A 605 23.46 -16.96 -10.89
N ALA A 606 22.91 -18.16 -10.98
CA ALA A 606 22.87 -19.14 -9.90
C ALA A 606 24.13 -20.03 -9.83
N GLY A 607 25.09 -19.88 -10.74
CA GLY A 607 26.27 -20.74 -10.81
C GLY A 607 25.95 -22.20 -11.18
N ILE A 608 24.85 -22.41 -11.91
CA ILE A 608 24.41 -23.75 -12.37
C ILE A 608 25.11 -24.05 -13.70
N ALA A 609 25.78 -25.21 -13.79
CA ALA A 609 26.49 -25.65 -14.97
C ALA A 609 25.55 -25.98 -16.16
#